data_a422de4d54eca53a1ee898b6ef9d4110
#
_entry.id   a422de4d54eca53a1ee898b6ef9d4110
#
_cell.length_a   1.000
_cell.length_b   1.000
_cell.length_c   1.000
_cell.angle_alpha   90.00
_cell.angle_beta   90.00
_cell.angle_gamma   90.00
#
_symmetry.space_group_name_H-M   'P 1'
#
loop_
_entity.id
_entity.type
_entity.pdbx_description
1 polymer ?
#
loop_
_entity_poly.entity_id
_entity_poly.type
_entity_poly.pdbx_seq_one_letter_code
_entity_poly.pdbx_strand_id
1 'polypeptide(L)'
;CTDFLTYLYFEQMQHNAADFQMDGKNEDLFFLSNGHISPVWYSVLARAGYFPAAELGTFRKLGTRLQGHPSTDKNLPGIRMASGSLGQGLSVGLGAAQIKKLNQDPTLVYTLHGDGELQEGQIWEAAMYAAANKVDNIIATIDANGRQIDGDVDEVLSLGDLQQKWVSFGWEVLHMDGHNFDSIRSTMQQAKSMTGKGKPVVIIMKTEMGQGVDYMMGSHKWHGVAPNAEQLQVALDQLAETLGDY
;
A
#
# COMPACT_ATOMS: atom_id res chain seq x y z
N CYS A 1 -0.13 1.74 -8.09
CA CYS A 1 0.50 1.08 -6.89
C CYS A 1 1.52 0.01 -7.25
N THR A 2 1.48 -0.59 -8.46
CA THR A 2 2.38 -1.68 -8.85
C THR A 2 3.85 -1.27 -8.72
N ASP A 3 4.23 -0.16 -9.35
CA ASP A 3 5.61 0.33 -9.36
C ASP A 3 6.11 0.65 -7.95
N PHE A 4 5.26 1.31 -7.14
CA PHE A 4 5.58 1.60 -5.74
C PHE A 4 5.80 0.33 -4.90
N LEU A 5 4.88 -0.65 -4.98
CA LEU A 5 5.03 -1.89 -4.21
C LEU A 5 6.22 -2.72 -4.69
N THR A 6 6.50 -2.72 -6.00
CA THR A 6 7.70 -3.35 -6.55
C THR A 6 8.95 -2.70 -5.97
N TYR A 7 9.07 -1.37 -6.03
CA TYR A 7 10.19 -0.67 -5.43
C TYR A 7 10.31 -0.95 -3.92
N LEU A 8 9.18 -0.88 -3.20
CA LEU A 8 9.16 -1.08 -1.75
C LEU A 8 9.75 -2.43 -1.34
N TYR A 9 9.32 -3.52 -1.99
CA TYR A 9 9.75 -4.88 -1.63
C TYR A 9 11.12 -5.28 -2.18
N PHE A 10 11.54 -4.74 -3.33
CA PHE A 10 12.77 -5.18 -3.97
C PHE A 10 13.97 -4.24 -3.77
N GLU A 11 13.72 -2.97 -3.41
CA GLU A 11 14.82 -2.00 -3.22
C GLU A 11 14.82 -1.33 -1.83
N GLN A 12 13.67 -1.14 -1.18
CA GLN A 12 13.56 -0.29 0.01
C GLN A 12 13.54 -1.08 1.32
N MET A 13 12.65 -2.07 1.43
CA MET A 13 12.41 -2.81 2.67
C MET A 13 13.48 -3.84 2.96
N GLN A 14 13.86 -3.90 4.23
CA GLN A 14 14.62 -5.00 4.78
C GLN A 14 13.63 -6.04 5.32
N HIS A 15 13.42 -7.13 4.60
CA HIS A 15 12.49 -8.19 4.96
C HIS A 15 13.07 -9.58 4.67
N ASN A 16 12.49 -10.63 5.27
CA ASN A 16 12.95 -12.01 5.10
C ASN A 16 11.78 -12.91 4.67
N ALA A 17 11.64 -13.12 3.36
CA ALA A 17 10.58 -13.96 2.81
C ALA A 17 10.79 -15.45 3.13
N ALA A 18 12.05 -15.91 3.21
CA ALA A 18 12.38 -17.31 3.43
C ALA A 18 12.12 -17.79 4.87
N ASP A 19 12.16 -16.88 5.84
CA ASP A 19 11.91 -17.16 7.27
C ASP A 19 10.91 -16.13 7.83
N PHE A 20 9.73 -16.10 7.24
CA PHE A 20 8.66 -15.18 7.65
C PHE A 20 8.18 -15.46 9.07
N GLN A 21 8.26 -14.45 9.93
CA GLN A 21 7.71 -14.49 11.29
C GLN A 21 6.62 -13.43 11.46
N MET A 22 5.55 -13.78 12.16
CA MET A 22 4.43 -12.84 12.41
C MET A 22 4.83 -11.63 13.23
N ASP A 23 5.79 -11.75 14.13
CA ASP A 23 6.25 -10.65 14.98
C ASP A 23 7.10 -9.61 14.24
N GLY A 24 7.69 -9.98 13.09
CA GLY A 24 8.46 -9.09 12.23
C GLY A 24 9.65 -8.43 12.92
N LYS A 25 10.30 -9.14 13.86
CA LYS A 25 11.42 -8.61 14.63
C LYS A 25 12.66 -8.44 13.74
N ASN A 26 13.30 -7.29 13.84
CA ASN A 26 14.48 -6.89 13.07
C ASN A 26 14.26 -6.85 11.54
N GLU A 27 13.03 -6.69 11.08
CA GLU A 27 12.70 -6.47 9.67
C GLU A 27 11.71 -5.33 9.52
N ASP A 28 11.69 -4.65 8.36
CA ASP A 28 10.69 -3.65 8.06
C ASP A 28 9.32 -4.29 7.91
N LEU A 29 8.27 -3.59 8.31
CA LEU A 29 6.90 -4.08 8.21
C LEU A 29 6.11 -3.29 7.18
N PHE A 30 5.26 -3.98 6.44
CA PHE A 30 4.29 -3.36 5.55
C PHE A 30 2.87 -3.79 5.89
N PHE A 31 1.96 -2.81 5.95
CA PHE A 31 0.52 -3.03 6.15
C PHE A 31 -0.27 -2.41 5.00
N LEU A 32 -0.97 -3.26 4.26
CA LEU A 32 -1.88 -2.83 3.20
C LEU A 32 -3.24 -2.50 3.82
N SER A 33 -3.57 -1.21 3.94
CA SER A 33 -4.84 -0.77 4.51
C SER A 33 -5.99 -0.88 3.51
N ASN A 34 -5.77 -0.44 2.27
CA ASN A 34 -6.70 -0.58 1.15
C ASN A 34 -6.69 -2.01 0.57
N GLY A 35 -7.08 -2.98 1.37
CA GLY A 35 -6.94 -4.41 1.11
C GLY A 35 -7.60 -4.92 -0.17
N HIS A 36 -8.45 -4.13 -0.83
CA HIS A 36 -9.06 -4.47 -2.11
C HIS A 36 -8.08 -4.49 -3.30
N ILE A 37 -6.89 -3.88 -3.15
CA ILE A 37 -5.81 -3.99 -4.15
C ILE A 37 -4.93 -5.24 -3.92
N SER A 38 -5.45 -6.24 -3.22
CA SER A 38 -4.76 -7.51 -2.92
C SER A 38 -4.09 -8.19 -4.13
N PRO A 39 -4.62 -8.14 -5.37
CA PRO A 39 -3.98 -8.78 -6.51
C PRO A 39 -2.54 -8.32 -6.74
N VAL A 40 -2.30 -7.02 -6.71
CA VAL A 40 -0.94 -6.48 -6.90
C VAL A 40 -0.04 -6.87 -5.73
N TRP A 41 -0.55 -6.81 -4.49
CA TRP A 41 0.27 -7.19 -3.33
C TRP A 41 0.61 -8.67 -3.30
N TYR A 42 -0.34 -9.56 -3.62
CA TYR A 42 -0.05 -11.00 -3.76
C TYR A 42 0.98 -11.27 -4.85
N SER A 43 0.90 -10.57 -5.98
CA SER A 43 1.88 -10.70 -7.06
C SER A 43 3.28 -10.31 -6.59
N VAL A 44 3.41 -9.19 -5.88
CA VAL A 44 4.68 -8.73 -5.31
C VAL A 44 5.21 -9.71 -4.26
N LEU A 45 4.37 -10.19 -3.34
CA LEU A 45 4.77 -11.18 -2.32
C LEU A 45 5.26 -12.49 -2.95
N ALA A 46 4.55 -12.99 -3.97
CA ALA A 46 4.96 -14.20 -4.68
C ALA A 46 6.33 -14.02 -5.35
N ARG A 47 6.54 -12.90 -6.05
CA ARG A 47 7.81 -12.55 -6.70
C ARG A 47 8.93 -12.29 -5.70
N ALA A 48 8.62 -11.77 -4.52
CA ALA A 48 9.57 -11.59 -3.42
C ALA A 48 9.89 -12.90 -2.66
N GLY A 49 9.29 -14.03 -3.06
CA GLY A 49 9.61 -15.35 -2.53
C GLY A 49 8.85 -15.80 -1.29
N TYR A 50 7.76 -15.11 -0.91
CA TYR A 50 6.93 -15.51 0.24
C TYR A 50 6.11 -16.78 -0.02
N PHE A 51 5.71 -17.02 -1.27
CA PHE A 51 5.02 -18.23 -1.70
C PHE A 51 5.18 -18.44 -3.21
N PRO A 52 4.94 -19.66 -3.74
CA PRO A 52 5.12 -19.94 -5.16
C PRO A 52 4.21 -19.10 -6.07
N ALA A 53 4.75 -18.52 -7.15
CA ALA A 53 3.98 -17.72 -8.10
C ALA A 53 2.81 -18.47 -8.74
N ALA A 54 2.94 -19.80 -8.93
CA ALA A 54 1.85 -20.66 -9.44
C ALA A 54 0.58 -20.60 -8.57
N GLU A 55 0.70 -20.26 -7.27
CA GLU A 55 -0.44 -20.12 -6.37
C GLU A 55 -1.32 -18.92 -6.74
N LEU A 56 -0.78 -17.90 -7.44
CA LEU A 56 -1.56 -16.73 -7.91
C LEU A 56 -2.79 -17.15 -8.73
N GLY A 57 -2.71 -18.25 -9.49
CA GLY A 57 -3.84 -18.82 -10.23
C GLY A 57 -4.99 -19.31 -9.35
N THR A 58 -4.84 -19.30 -8.03
CA THR A 58 -5.90 -19.69 -7.07
C THR A 58 -6.66 -18.50 -6.47
N PHE A 59 -6.33 -17.26 -6.89
CA PHE A 59 -6.94 -16.06 -6.36
C PHE A 59 -8.47 -16.11 -6.35
N ARG A 60 -9.07 -15.81 -5.22
CA ARG A 60 -10.53 -15.81 -4.95
C ARG A 60 -11.24 -17.15 -5.19
N LYS A 61 -10.52 -18.25 -5.31
CA LYS A 61 -11.13 -19.58 -5.35
C LYS A 61 -11.48 -20.04 -3.93
N LEU A 62 -12.60 -20.77 -3.80
CA LEU A 62 -13.05 -21.28 -2.50
C LEU A 62 -11.98 -22.19 -1.87
N GLY A 63 -11.71 -21.99 -0.59
CA GLY A 63 -10.77 -22.81 0.18
C GLY A 63 -9.29 -22.50 -0.04
N THR A 64 -8.95 -21.51 -0.85
CA THR A 64 -7.55 -21.10 -1.10
C THR A 64 -7.07 -20.01 -0.15
N ARG A 65 -5.76 -19.77 -0.09
CA ARG A 65 -5.18 -18.74 0.78
C ARG A 65 -5.30 -17.33 0.22
N LEU A 66 -5.35 -17.18 -1.11
CA LEU A 66 -5.40 -15.88 -1.79
C LEU A 66 -6.85 -15.39 -1.87
N GLN A 67 -7.33 -14.81 -0.78
CA GLN A 67 -8.68 -14.26 -0.69
C GLN A 67 -8.78 -12.88 -1.35
N GLY A 68 -9.99 -12.41 -1.65
CA GLY A 68 -10.21 -11.08 -2.25
C GLY A 68 -9.69 -9.93 -1.39
N HIS A 69 -9.72 -10.09 -0.08
CA HIS A 69 -9.03 -9.24 0.88
C HIS A 69 -8.06 -10.11 1.69
N PRO A 70 -6.84 -9.61 1.99
CA PRO A 70 -5.88 -10.37 2.78
C PRO A 70 -6.41 -10.70 4.17
N SER A 71 -6.11 -11.91 4.64
CA SER A 71 -6.55 -12.38 5.94
C SER A 71 -5.47 -13.23 6.61
N THR A 72 -5.27 -13.02 7.90
CA THR A 72 -4.26 -13.72 8.70
C THR A 72 -4.68 -15.16 9.03
N ASP A 73 -5.97 -15.49 9.01
CA ASP A 73 -6.48 -16.86 9.25
C ASP A 73 -6.09 -17.87 8.16
N LYS A 74 -5.64 -17.37 7.00
CA LYS A 74 -5.15 -18.22 5.90
C LYS A 74 -3.68 -18.58 6.00
N ASN A 75 -2.96 -18.04 6.99
CA ASN A 75 -1.53 -18.30 7.20
C ASN A 75 -0.69 -18.11 5.93
N LEU A 76 -1.02 -17.10 5.12
CA LEU A 76 -0.22 -16.74 3.96
C LEU A 76 1.00 -15.94 4.42
N PRO A 77 2.23 -16.41 4.15
CA PRO A 77 3.42 -15.66 4.48
C PRO A 77 3.41 -14.26 3.85
N GLY A 78 3.87 -13.26 4.60
CA GLY A 78 3.83 -11.86 4.20
C GLY A 78 2.61 -11.09 4.73
N ILE A 79 1.52 -11.79 5.12
CA ILE A 79 0.28 -11.16 5.60
C ILE A 79 0.28 -11.10 7.13
N ARG A 80 0.40 -9.90 7.69
CA ARG A 80 0.42 -9.65 9.14
C ARG A 80 -0.85 -8.99 9.68
N MET A 81 -1.74 -8.57 8.78
CA MET A 81 -3.00 -7.92 9.14
C MET A 81 -4.09 -8.35 8.16
N ALA A 82 -5.26 -8.66 8.66
CA ALA A 82 -6.46 -8.73 7.83
C ALA A 82 -6.84 -7.31 7.41
N SER A 83 -7.17 -7.10 6.14
CA SER A 83 -7.56 -5.80 5.62
C SER A 83 -8.79 -5.89 4.73
N GLY A 84 -9.39 -4.74 4.38
CA GLY A 84 -10.66 -4.66 3.66
C GLY A 84 -11.68 -3.77 4.37
N SER A 85 -11.64 -3.70 5.71
CA SER A 85 -12.29 -2.63 6.46
C SER A 85 -11.36 -1.41 6.41
N LEU A 86 -11.73 -0.42 5.62
CA LEU A 86 -10.91 0.76 5.37
C LEU A 86 -10.67 1.58 6.65
N GLY A 87 -9.60 2.34 6.68
CA GLY A 87 -9.22 3.21 7.80
C GLY A 87 -8.48 2.51 8.96
N GLN A 88 -8.40 1.18 8.98
CA GLN A 88 -7.81 0.43 10.10
C GLN A 88 -6.28 0.36 10.05
N GLY A 89 -5.71 0.29 8.85
CA GLY A 89 -4.30 -0.03 8.63
C GLY A 89 -3.34 0.96 9.25
N LEU A 90 -3.67 2.26 9.29
CA LEU A 90 -2.81 3.26 9.90
C LEU A 90 -2.68 3.02 11.41
N SER A 91 -3.78 2.76 12.10
CA SER A 91 -3.77 2.45 13.55
C SER A 91 -2.96 1.21 13.88
N VAL A 92 -3.10 0.15 13.07
CA VAL A 92 -2.31 -1.08 13.23
C VAL A 92 -0.83 -0.82 13.00
N GLY A 93 -0.50 -0.09 11.92
CA GLY A 93 0.88 0.31 11.61
C GLY A 93 1.52 1.13 12.74
N LEU A 94 0.77 2.05 13.33
CA LEU A 94 1.24 2.84 14.47
C LEU A 94 1.50 1.99 15.71
N GLY A 95 0.66 1.02 15.99
CA GLY A 95 0.88 0.06 17.07
C GLY A 95 2.18 -0.72 16.87
N ALA A 96 2.41 -1.23 15.66
CA ALA A 96 3.64 -1.93 15.31
C ALA A 96 4.87 -1.00 15.40
N ALA A 97 4.77 0.23 14.90
CA ALA A 97 5.85 1.21 14.98
C ALA A 97 6.23 1.54 16.44
N GLN A 98 5.24 1.68 17.31
CA GLN A 98 5.49 1.91 18.74
C GLN A 98 6.18 0.72 19.41
N ILE A 99 5.74 -0.50 19.14
CA ILE A 99 6.39 -1.70 19.69
C ILE A 99 7.84 -1.80 19.22
N LYS A 100 8.15 -1.48 17.97
CA LYS A 100 9.52 -1.39 17.49
C LYS A 100 10.36 -0.38 18.29
N LYS A 101 9.83 0.81 18.52
CA LYS A 101 10.51 1.83 19.36
C LYS A 101 10.75 1.35 20.80
N LEU A 102 9.74 0.73 21.42
CA LEU A 102 9.86 0.18 22.78
C LEU A 102 10.93 -0.92 22.85
N ASN A 103 11.04 -1.74 21.83
CA ASN A 103 12.01 -2.81 21.73
C ASN A 103 13.38 -2.35 21.21
N GLN A 104 13.57 -1.05 20.93
CA GLN A 104 14.77 -0.51 20.32
C GLN A 104 15.12 -1.16 18.95
N ASP A 105 14.11 -1.63 18.24
CA ASP A 105 14.22 -2.15 16.88
C ASP A 105 14.27 -0.97 15.89
N PRO A 106 15.38 -0.75 15.16
CA PRO A 106 15.56 0.42 14.30
C PRO A 106 14.83 0.33 12.96
N THR A 107 14.15 -0.78 12.70
CA THR A 107 13.44 -1.00 11.43
C THR A 107 12.16 -0.19 11.34
N LEU A 108 11.66 0.00 10.13
CA LEU A 108 10.58 0.92 9.81
C LEU A 108 9.26 0.19 9.59
N VAL A 109 8.19 0.95 9.70
CA VAL A 109 6.84 0.51 9.34
C VAL A 109 6.35 1.33 8.15
N TYR A 110 5.85 0.64 7.13
CA TYR A 110 5.25 1.21 5.94
C TYR A 110 3.76 0.87 5.90
N THR A 111 2.94 1.82 5.47
CA THR A 111 1.50 1.59 5.25
C THR A 111 1.08 2.15 3.89
N LEU A 112 0.10 1.53 3.24
CA LEU A 112 -0.48 2.02 2.00
C LEU A 112 -1.99 2.16 2.16
N HIS A 113 -2.50 3.33 1.78
CA HIS A 113 -3.90 3.74 1.89
C HIS A 113 -4.42 4.23 0.54
N GLY A 114 -5.71 4.08 0.30
CA GLY A 114 -6.39 4.79 -0.78
C GLY A 114 -6.79 6.21 -0.37
N ASP A 115 -6.97 7.10 -1.33
CA ASP A 115 -7.47 8.46 -1.06
C ASP A 115 -8.93 8.44 -0.57
N GLY A 116 -9.83 7.67 -1.21
CA GLY A 116 -11.18 7.48 -0.70
C GLY A 116 -11.24 6.91 0.71
N GLU A 117 -10.27 6.11 1.11
CA GLU A 117 -10.12 5.60 2.48
C GLU A 117 -9.90 6.72 3.51
N LEU A 118 -9.31 7.85 3.11
CA LEU A 118 -9.09 8.98 4.02
C LEU A 118 -10.38 9.69 4.43
N GLN A 119 -11.53 9.33 3.87
CA GLN A 119 -12.84 9.76 4.34
C GLN A 119 -13.22 9.11 5.68
N GLU A 120 -12.55 8.02 6.08
CA GLU A 120 -12.74 7.36 7.36
C GLU A 120 -12.16 8.21 8.52
N GLY A 121 -12.98 8.50 9.53
CA GLY A 121 -12.58 9.32 10.68
C GLY A 121 -11.40 8.75 11.45
N GLN A 122 -11.29 7.43 11.52
CA GLN A 122 -10.20 6.74 12.24
C GLN A 122 -8.81 7.06 11.67
N ILE A 123 -8.67 7.38 10.38
CA ILE A 123 -7.40 7.85 9.81
C ILE A 123 -6.93 9.11 10.54
N TRP A 124 -7.82 10.06 10.77
CA TRP A 124 -7.47 11.34 11.39
C TRP A 124 -7.24 11.21 12.91
N GLU A 125 -7.95 10.31 13.58
CA GLU A 125 -7.65 9.93 14.96
C GLU A 125 -6.24 9.34 15.08
N ALA A 126 -5.89 8.41 14.19
CA ALA A 126 -4.56 7.81 14.11
C ALA A 126 -3.48 8.86 13.77
N ALA A 127 -3.77 9.78 12.86
CA ALA A 127 -2.85 10.86 12.48
C ALA A 127 -2.51 11.77 13.66
N MET A 128 -3.51 12.19 14.45
CA MET A 128 -3.30 12.96 15.69
C MET A 128 -2.45 12.19 16.70
N TYR A 129 -2.78 10.92 16.89
CA TYR A 129 -2.07 10.06 17.83
C TYR A 129 -0.58 9.93 17.46
N ALA A 130 -0.28 9.69 16.19
CA ALA A 130 1.08 9.53 15.68
C ALA A 130 1.95 10.76 15.97
N ALA A 131 1.46 11.94 15.66
CA ALA A 131 2.17 13.19 15.87
C ALA A 131 2.36 13.49 17.37
N ALA A 132 1.29 13.35 18.17
CA ALA A 132 1.33 13.59 19.62
C ALA A 132 2.34 12.68 20.34
N ASN A 133 2.46 11.41 19.88
CA ASN A 133 3.36 10.42 20.47
C ASN A 133 4.70 10.29 19.73
N LYS A 134 4.98 11.17 18.76
CA LYS A 134 6.23 11.21 17.99
C LYS A 134 6.57 9.82 17.40
N VAL A 135 5.59 9.17 16.78
CA VAL A 135 5.78 7.89 16.10
C VAL A 135 6.48 8.14 14.77
N ASP A 136 7.79 8.32 14.82
CA ASP A 136 8.64 8.83 13.74
C ASP A 136 9.37 7.74 12.93
N ASN A 137 9.05 6.48 13.19
CA ASN A 137 9.54 5.31 12.46
C ASN A 137 8.47 4.69 11.56
N ILE A 138 7.51 5.50 11.10
CA ILE A 138 6.46 5.12 10.16
C ILE A 138 6.48 6.02 8.92
N ILE A 139 6.29 5.42 7.75
CA ILE A 139 6.06 6.10 6.48
C ILE A 139 4.72 5.60 5.93
N ALA A 140 3.73 6.48 5.92
CA ALA A 140 2.43 6.23 5.30
C ALA A 140 2.45 6.70 3.85
N THR A 141 1.90 5.92 2.93
CA THR A 141 1.74 6.31 1.53
C THR A 141 0.25 6.31 1.18
N ILE A 142 -0.18 7.36 0.49
CA ILE A 142 -1.55 7.52 0.01
C ILE A 142 -1.55 7.37 -1.50
N ASP A 143 -2.30 6.41 -2.03
CA ASP A 143 -2.59 6.27 -3.46
C ASP A 143 -3.63 7.30 -3.86
N ALA A 144 -3.15 8.49 -4.25
CA ALA A 144 -3.98 9.61 -4.62
C ALA A 144 -4.32 9.54 -6.12
N ASN A 145 -5.19 8.61 -6.46
CA ASN A 145 -5.67 8.41 -7.84
C ASN A 145 -6.96 9.17 -8.16
N GLY A 146 -7.60 9.79 -7.16
CA GLY A 146 -8.83 10.57 -7.30
C GLY A 146 -10.08 9.73 -7.54
N ARG A 147 -10.01 8.40 -7.39
CA ARG A 147 -11.10 7.49 -7.72
C ARG A 147 -11.46 6.58 -6.55
N GLN A 148 -12.75 6.35 -6.37
CA GLN A 148 -13.29 5.34 -5.47
C GLN A 148 -14.45 4.61 -6.14
N ILE A 149 -14.98 3.57 -5.49
CA ILE A 149 -15.98 2.68 -6.10
C ILE A 149 -17.23 3.42 -6.61
N ASP A 150 -17.65 4.47 -5.92
CA ASP A 150 -18.90 5.22 -6.22
C ASP A 150 -18.68 6.41 -7.14
N GLY A 151 -17.45 6.77 -7.50
CA GLY A 151 -17.16 7.93 -8.34
C GLY A 151 -15.79 8.57 -8.09
N ASP A 152 -15.70 9.83 -8.47
CA ASP A 152 -14.54 10.65 -8.17
C ASP A 152 -14.54 11.01 -6.67
N VAL A 153 -13.38 10.96 -6.02
CA VAL A 153 -13.26 11.25 -4.59
C VAL A 153 -13.83 12.64 -4.25
N ASP A 154 -13.57 13.65 -5.10
CA ASP A 154 -14.07 15.01 -4.87
C ASP A 154 -15.59 15.16 -5.06
N GLU A 155 -16.21 14.28 -5.86
CA GLU A 155 -17.66 14.29 -6.07
C GLU A 155 -18.40 13.53 -4.96
N VAL A 156 -17.79 12.45 -4.44
CA VAL A 156 -18.40 11.64 -3.37
C VAL A 156 -18.27 12.34 -2.01
N LEU A 157 -17.05 12.66 -1.59
CA LEU A 157 -16.76 13.43 -0.39
C LEU A 157 -15.35 14.01 -0.50
N SER A 158 -15.27 15.29 -0.92
CA SER A 158 -13.98 15.94 -1.14
C SER A 158 -13.10 15.95 0.09
N LEU A 159 -11.85 15.59 -0.11
CA LEU A 159 -10.82 15.63 0.92
C LEU A 159 -10.21 17.03 1.09
N GLY A 160 -10.52 17.98 0.19
CA GLY A 160 -9.91 19.30 0.17
C GLY A 160 -8.39 19.23 0.01
N ASP A 161 -7.67 20.16 0.64
CA ASP A 161 -6.21 20.18 0.58
C ASP A 161 -5.60 19.13 1.52
N LEU A 162 -5.24 17.96 0.98
CA LEU A 162 -4.63 16.87 1.73
C LEU A 162 -3.29 17.26 2.34
N GLN A 163 -2.46 18.03 1.63
CA GLN A 163 -1.17 18.46 2.15
C GLN A 163 -1.36 19.29 3.41
N GLN A 164 -2.24 20.30 3.36
CA GLN A 164 -2.49 21.15 4.52
C GLN A 164 -3.11 20.38 5.69
N LYS A 165 -3.98 19.42 5.43
CA LYS A 165 -4.54 18.55 6.47
C LYS A 165 -3.44 17.79 7.21
N TRP A 166 -2.60 17.05 6.49
CA TRP A 166 -1.53 16.28 7.11
C TRP A 166 -0.51 17.16 7.85
N VAL A 167 -0.13 18.30 7.27
CA VAL A 167 0.73 19.29 7.94
C VAL A 167 0.08 19.79 9.24
N SER A 168 -1.22 20.08 9.21
CA SER A 168 -1.96 20.54 10.41
C SER A 168 -2.03 19.48 11.50
N PHE A 169 -2.01 18.19 11.14
CA PHE A 169 -1.89 17.08 12.07
C PHE A 169 -0.45 16.84 12.55
N GLY A 170 0.54 17.62 12.07
CA GLY A 170 1.91 17.54 12.56
C GLY A 170 2.80 16.53 11.81
N TRP A 171 2.38 16.05 10.65
CA TRP A 171 3.16 15.14 9.80
C TRP A 171 4.10 15.89 8.85
N GLU A 172 5.22 15.27 8.51
CA GLU A 172 6.01 15.67 7.34
C GLU A 172 5.37 15.11 6.08
N VAL A 173 5.19 15.95 5.06
CA VAL A 173 4.47 15.60 3.84
C VAL A 173 5.40 15.64 2.64
N LEU A 174 5.40 14.59 1.85
CA LEU A 174 6.12 14.49 0.58
C LEU A 174 5.14 14.18 -0.55
N HIS A 175 5.54 14.54 -1.77
CA HIS A 175 4.80 14.20 -3.00
C HIS A 175 5.62 13.27 -3.87
N MET A 176 4.93 12.33 -4.56
CA MET A 176 5.55 11.31 -5.38
C MET A 176 4.73 11.07 -6.64
N ASP A 177 5.38 10.95 -7.78
CA ASP A 177 4.77 10.36 -8.98
C ASP A 177 4.89 8.84 -8.89
N GLY A 178 3.76 8.15 -8.68
CA GLY A 178 3.69 6.70 -8.48
C GLY A 178 3.85 5.87 -9.77
N HIS A 179 4.06 6.52 -10.91
CA HIS A 179 4.36 5.88 -12.20
C HIS A 179 5.77 6.16 -12.70
N ASN A 180 6.61 6.81 -11.88
CA ASN A 180 7.99 7.15 -12.22
C ASN A 180 8.95 6.58 -11.16
N PHE A 181 9.75 5.57 -11.52
CA PHE A 181 10.68 4.91 -10.60
C PHE A 181 11.73 5.84 -10.00
N ASP A 182 12.19 6.86 -10.73
CA ASP A 182 13.14 7.83 -10.18
C ASP A 182 12.48 8.74 -9.12
N SER A 183 11.22 9.14 -9.37
CA SER A 183 10.41 9.84 -8.38
C SER A 183 10.16 8.98 -7.14
N ILE A 184 9.77 7.71 -7.34
CA ILE A 184 9.55 6.76 -6.24
C ILE A 184 10.84 6.61 -5.43
N ARG A 185 11.96 6.32 -6.07
CA ARG A 185 13.26 6.11 -5.41
C ARG A 185 13.69 7.34 -4.62
N SER A 186 13.69 8.51 -5.25
CA SER A 186 14.14 9.74 -4.59
C SER A 186 13.25 10.13 -3.42
N THR A 187 11.91 10.02 -3.57
CA THR A 187 10.96 10.36 -2.50
C THR A 187 11.06 9.37 -1.34
N MET A 188 11.18 8.07 -1.61
CA MET A 188 11.33 7.05 -0.56
C MET A 188 12.64 7.20 0.22
N GLN A 189 13.75 7.52 -0.46
CA GLN A 189 15.02 7.82 0.20
C GLN A 189 14.91 9.09 1.08
N GLN A 190 14.26 10.13 0.58
CA GLN A 190 13.98 11.34 1.35
C GLN A 190 13.13 11.02 2.59
N ALA A 191 12.01 10.29 2.41
CA ALA A 191 11.14 9.88 3.52
C ALA A 191 11.93 9.11 4.59
N LYS A 192 12.74 8.13 4.18
CA LYS A 192 13.60 7.37 5.10
C LYS A 192 14.58 8.28 5.86
N SER A 193 15.15 9.28 5.20
CA SER A 193 16.05 10.24 5.86
C SER A 193 15.35 11.14 6.88
N MET A 194 14.03 11.25 6.81
CA MET A 194 13.20 12.06 7.72
C MET A 194 12.73 11.27 8.95
N THR A 195 12.79 9.93 8.93
CA THR A 195 12.44 9.10 10.09
C THR A 195 13.39 9.33 11.27
N GLY A 196 12.93 9.04 12.50
CA GLY A 196 13.71 9.22 13.72
C GLY A 196 13.90 10.68 14.16
N LYS A 197 13.16 11.64 13.58
CA LYS A 197 13.27 13.08 13.86
C LYS A 197 12.08 13.65 14.62
N GLY A 198 11.29 12.80 15.23
CA GLY A 198 10.18 13.19 16.11
C GLY A 198 8.86 13.47 15.40
N LYS A 199 8.78 13.27 14.07
CA LYS A 199 7.54 13.42 13.31
C LYS A 199 7.31 12.21 12.39
N PRO A 200 6.06 11.72 12.25
CA PRO A 200 5.70 10.74 11.24
C PRO A 200 5.78 11.35 9.83
N VAL A 201 5.97 10.49 8.82
CA VAL A 201 6.07 10.90 7.41
C VAL A 201 4.90 10.36 6.62
N VAL A 202 4.29 11.20 5.78
CA VAL A 202 3.27 10.78 4.80
C VAL A 202 3.70 11.18 3.40
N ILE A 203 3.45 10.29 2.44
CA ILE A 203 3.70 10.51 1.02
C ILE A 203 2.34 10.55 0.31
N ILE A 204 2.04 11.65 -0.36
CA ILE A 204 0.89 11.75 -1.27
C ILE A 204 1.40 11.32 -2.65
N MET A 205 1.08 10.09 -3.03
CA MET A 205 1.52 9.46 -4.27
C MET A 205 0.47 9.64 -5.35
N LYS A 206 0.76 10.45 -6.35
CA LYS A 206 -0.12 10.61 -7.50
C LYS A 206 -0.03 9.39 -8.41
N THR A 207 -1.18 8.79 -8.70
CA THR A 207 -1.30 7.68 -9.65
C THR A 207 -2.50 7.86 -10.57
N GLU A 208 -2.59 7.01 -11.58
CA GLU A 208 -3.76 6.84 -12.43
C GLU A 208 -4.26 5.40 -12.26
N MET A 209 -5.54 5.23 -11.96
CA MET A 209 -6.16 3.91 -11.89
C MET A 209 -6.23 3.31 -13.31
N GLY A 210 -5.79 2.06 -13.47
CA GLY A 210 -5.76 1.40 -14.78
C GLY A 210 -4.61 1.84 -15.68
N GLN A 211 -3.58 2.52 -15.14
CA GLN A 211 -2.42 2.98 -15.91
C GLN A 211 -1.84 1.88 -16.81
N GLY A 212 -1.65 2.23 -18.08
CA GLY A 212 -1.14 1.35 -19.12
C GLY A 212 -2.20 0.60 -19.92
N VAL A 213 -3.50 0.68 -19.50
CA VAL A 213 -4.62 0.07 -20.21
C VAL A 213 -5.65 1.13 -20.57
N ASP A 214 -5.74 1.50 -21.83
CA ASP A 214 -6.48 2.65 -22.34
C ASP A 214 -7.95 2.68 -21.93
N TYR A 215 -8.64 1.55 -21.97
CA TYR A 215 -10.06 1.46 -21.61
C TYR A 215 -10.32 1.46 -20.09
N MET A 216 -9.26 1.32 -19.26
CA MET A 216 -9.36 1.34 -17.80
C MET A 216 -9.05 2.72 -17.21
N MET A 217 -8.22 3.52 -17.88
CA MET A 217 -7.85 4.85 -17.42
C MET A 217 -9.02 5.84 -17.46
N GLY A 218 -8.97 6.86 -16.60
CA GLY A 218 -9.94 7.98 -16.60
C GLY A 218 -11.34 7.64 -16.10
N SER A 219 -11.58 6.45 -15.52
CA SER A 219 -12.90 6.03 -15.07
C SER A 219 -12.85 5.20 -13.79
N HIS A 220 -13.73 5.50 -12.82
CA HIS A 220 -13.91 4.74 -11.60
C HIS A 220 -14.54 3.34 -11.85
N LYS A 221 -15.15 3.10 -13.00
CA LYS A 221 -15.91 1.89 -13.31
C LYS A 221 -15.09 0.59 -13.18
N TRP A 222 -13.77 0.70 -13.29
CA TRP A 222 -12.86 -0.42 -13.16
C TRP A 222 -12.37 -0.67 -11.72
N HIS A 223 -12.83 0.12 -10.76
CA HIS A 223 -12.40 0.00 -9.37
C HIS A 223 -12.70 -1.37 -8.75
N GLY A 224 -13.79 -2.01 -9.12
CA GLY A 224 -14.18 -3.32 -8.58
C GLY A 224 -14.61 -4.35 -9.64
N VAL A 225 -14.27 -4.13 -10.91
CA VAL A 225 -14.69 -4.97 -12.03
C VAL A 225 -13.49 -5.69 -12.64
N ALA A 226 -13.59 -6.99 -12.85
CA ALA A 226 -12.58 -7.75 -13.58
C ALA A 226 -12.86 -7.67 -15.09
N PRO A 227 -11.80 -7.59 -15.94
CA PRO A 227 -11.98 -7.66 -17.38
C PRO A 227 -12.51 -9.05 -17.81
N ASN A 228 -13.32 -9.08 -18.86
CA ASN A 228 -13.65 -10.34 -19.54
C ASN A 228 -12.45 -10.84 -20.38
N ALA A 229 -12.58 -12.01 -21.01
CA ALA A 229 -11.46 -12.62 -21.74
C ALA A 229 -10.95 -11.77 -22.92
N GLU A 230 -11.84 -11.10 -23.65
CA GLU A 230 -11.46 -10.22 -24.78
C GLU A 230 -10.76 -8.97 -24.27
N GLN A 231 -11.32 -8.33 -23.24
CA GLN A 231 -10.72 -7.17 -22.58
C GLN A 231 -9.35 -7.50 -21.96
N LEU A 232 -9.22 -8.67 -21.34
CA LEU A 232 -7.94 -9.13 -20.79
C LEU A 232 -6.88 -9.23 -21.88
N GLN A 233 -7.21 -9.82 -23.04
CA GLN A 233 -6.26 -9.92 -24.14
C GLN A 233 -5.82 -8.53 -24.62
N VAL A 234 -6.74 -7.59 -24.81
CA VAL A 234 -6.43 -6.21 -25.19
C VAL A 234 -5.52 -5.53 -24.15
N ALA A 235 -5.78 -5.76 -22.86
CA ALA A 235 -4.95 -5.21 -21.79
C ALA A 235 -3.52 -5.78 -21.81
N LEU A 236 -3.39 -7.11 -22.01
CA LEU A 236 -2.09 -7.77 -22.10
C LEU A 236 -1.28 -7.30 -23.30
N ASP A 237 -1.94 -7.06 -24.44
CA ASP A 237 -1.28 -6.53 -25.65
C ASP A 237 -0.75 -5.10 -25.46
N GLN A 238 -1.33 -4.33 -24.53
CA GLN A 238 -0.87 -2.96 -24.20
C GLN A 238 0.21 -2.93 -23.11
N LEU A 239 0.32 -3.99 -22.31
CA LEU A 239 1.31 -4.08 -21.23
C LEU A 239 2.55 -4.81 -21.74
N ALA A 240 3.71 -4.13 -21.68
CA ALA A 240 4.96 -4.76 -22.08
C ALA A 240 5.31 -5.93 -21.16
N GLU A 241 5.46 -7.11 -21.76
CA GLU A 241 5.99 -8.29 -21.08
C GLU A 241 7.52 -8.21 -21.04
N THR A 242 8.09 -8.32 -19.85
CA THR A 242 9.54 -8.13 -19.68
C THR A 242 10.31 -9.42 -19.36
N LEU A 243 9.69 -10.38 -18.70
CA LEU A 243 10.36 -11.59 -18.19
C LEU A 243 9.87 -12.88 -18.84
N GLY A 244 8.65 -12.93 -19.38
CA GLY A 244 8.07 -14.11 -20.04
C GLY A 244 7.98 -15.36 -19.14
N ASP A 245 7.79 -15.18 -17.84
CA ASP A 245 7.85 -16.24 -16.83
C ASP A 245 6.48 -16.49 -16.14
N TYR A 246 5.41 -16.41 -16.93
CA TYR A 246 4.02 -16.64 -16.46
C TYR A 246 3.59 -18.10 -16.55
#